data_6c62c365ca93ff42ffb8429de781e910
#
_entry.id   6c62c365ca93ff42ffb8429de781e910
#
_cell.length_a   1.000
_cell.length_b   1.000
_cell.length_c   1.000
_cell.angle_alpha   90.00
_cell.angle_beta   90.00
_cell.angle_gamma   90.00
#
_symmetry.space_group_name_H-M   'P 1'
#
loop_
_entity.id
_entity.type
_entity.pdbx_description
1 polymer ?
#
loop_
_entity_poly.entity_id
_entity_poly.type
_entity_poly.pdbx_seq_one_letter_code
_entity_poly.pdbx_strand_id
1 'polypeptide(L)' 'MKERLFEALDRELTNPEAKNLTHSVGMDGETNYDALVASMLAGALEGNPAYAKLIVELMG' A
#
# COMPACT_ATOMS: atom_id res chain seq x y z
N MET A 1 -14.61 11.66 -9.01
CA MET A 1 -13.78 10.47 -9.06
C MET A 1 -12.68 10.46 -8.01
N LYS A 2 -11.94 11.53 -7.84
CA LYS A 2 -10.91 11.66 -6.78
C LYS A 2 -11.48 11.48 -5.37
N GLU A 3 -12.65 12.04 -5.11
CA GLU A 3 -13.31 11.94 -3.82
C GLU A 3 -13.65 10.50 -3.44
N ARG A 4 -14.11 9.70 -4.41
CA ARG A 4 -14.41 8.29 -4.18
C ARG A 4 -13.14 7.47 -3.91
N LEU A 5 -12.06 7.83 -4.58
CA LEU A 5 -10.77 7.19 -4.34
C LEU A 5 -10.28 7.46 -2.92
N PHE A 6 -10.33 8.70 -2.48
CA PHE A 6 -9.92 9.08 -1.12
C PHE A 6 -10.79 8.42 -0.05
N GLU A 7 -12.12 8.35 -0.28
CA GLU A 7 -13.02 7.64 0.61
C GLU A 7 -12.67 6.15 0.71
N ALA A 8 -12.39 5.52 -0.43
CA ALA A 8 -12.01 4.10 -0.46
C ALA A 8 -10.69 3.85 0.26
N LEU A 9 -9.72 4.74 0.09
CA LEU A 9 -8.41 4.63 0.75
C LEU A 9 -8.51 4.81 2.27
N ASP A 10 -9.45 5.63 2.71
CA ASP A 10 -9.64 5.94 4.13
C ASP A 10 -10.50 4.89 4.87
N ARG A 11 -11.09 3.95 4.15
CA ARG A 11 -11.90 2.91 4.76
C ARG A 11 -11.05 1.91 5.53
N GLU A 12 -11.64 1.34 6.57
CA GLU A 12 -11.01 0.30 7.36
C GLU A 12 -10.63 -0.90 6.50
N LEU A 13 -9.43 -1.39 6.67
CA LEU A 13 -8.94 -2.57 5.97
C LEU A 13 -9.49 -3.82 6.63
N THR A 14 -10.33 -4.56 5.90
CA THR A 14 -10.97 -5.78 6.41
C THR A 14 -10.46 -7.07 5.77
N ASN A 15 -9.81 -6.97 4.61
CA ASN A 15 -9.30 -8.15 3.91
C ASN A 15 -8.13 -8.78 4.68
N PRO A 16 -8.21 -10.04 5.12
CA PRO A 16 -7.14 -10.67 5.91
C PRO A 16 -5.82 -10.84 5.14
N GLU A 17 -5.87 -11.09 3.85
CA GLU A 17 -4.67 -11.20 3.02
C GLU A 17 -3.93 -9.87 2.92
N ALA A 18 -4.68 -8.80 2.73
CA ALA A 18 -4.12 -7.45 2.70
C ALA A 18 -3.55 -7.05 4.05
N LYS A 19 -4.20 -7.41 5.15
CA LYS A 19 -3.67 -7.20 6.51
C LYS A 19 -2.34 -7.93 6.72
N ASN A 20 -2.26 -9.17 6.28
CA ASN A 20 -1.03 -9.95 6.38
C ASN A 20 0.10 -9.31 5.57
N LEU A 21 -0.21 -8.82 4.38
CA LEU A 21 0.75 -8.11 3.56
C LEU A 21 1.27 -6.84 4.24
N THR A 22 0.38 -6.04 4.81
CA THR A 22 0.77 -4.81 5.51
C THR A 22 1.65 -5.12 6.72
N HIS A 23 1.32 -6.14 7.48
CA HIS A 23 2.13 -6.57 8.62
C HIS A 23 3.51 -7.08 8.19
N SER A 24 3.59 -7.77 7.06
CA SER A 24 4.85 -8.31 6.55
C SER A 24 5.88 -7.23 6.22
N VAL A 25 5.43 -6.02 5.89
CA VAL A 25 6.30 -4.88 5.61
C VAL A 25 6.38 -3.89 6.79
N GLY A 26 5.90 -4.30 7.96
CA GLY A 26 6.01 -3.50 9.18
C GLY A 26 4.97 -2.40 9.36
N MET A 27 3.85 -2.48 8.64
CA MET A 27 2.76 -1.52 8.75
C MET A 27 1.62 -2.05 9.62
N ASP A 28 0.82 -1.17 10.17
CA ASP A 28 -0.29 -1.55 11.06
C ASP A 28 -1.49 -2.16 10.33
N GLY A 29 -1.70 -1.80 9.06
CA GLY A 29 -2.79 -2.37 8.28
C GLY A 29 -4.18 -1.90 8.69
N GLU A 30 -4.32 -0.63 9.04
CA GLU A 30 -5.58 -0.06 9.52
C GLU A 30 -6.54 0.34 8.40
N THR A 31 -6.02 0.87 7.31
CA THR A 31 -6.83 1.39 6.19
C THR A 31 -6.42 0.79 4.85
N ASN A 32 -7.27 0.97 3.85
CA ASN A 32 -6.95 0.57 2.48
C ASN A 32 -5.73 1.32 1.93
N TYR A 33 -5.48 2.52 2.41
CA TYR A 33 -4.28 3.27 2.06
C TYR A 33 -3.02 2.51 2.49
N ASP A 34 -3.04 1.96 3.69
CA ASP A 34 -1.92 1.14 4.22
C ASP A 34 -1.68 -0.09 3.33
N ALA A 35 -2.75 -0.75 2.89
CA ALA A 35 -2.64 -1.90 1.99
C ALA A 35 -2.04 -1.50 0.64
N LEU A 36 -2.40 -0.35 0.10
CA LEU A 36 -1.85 0.15 -1.16
C LEU A 36 -0.35 0.42 -1.03
N VAL A 37 0.05 1.11 0.01
CA VAL A 37 1.46 1.41 0.28
C VAL A 37 2.25 0.12 0.50
N ALA A 38 1.70 -0.82 1.26
CA ALA A 38 2.32 -2.12 1.50
C ALA A 38 2.53 -2.92 0.22
N SER A 39 1.54 -2.90 -0.69
CA SER A 39 1.64 -3.58 -1.99
C SER A 39 2.77 -3.01 -2.83
N MET A 40 2.92 -1.69 -2.87
CA MET A 40 4.00 -1.03 -3.59
C MET A 40 5.37 -1.37 -2.99
N LEU A 41 5.47 -1.35 -1.68
CA LEU A 41 6.71 -1.66 -0.97
C LEU A 41 7.11 -3.13 -1.18
N ALA A 42 6.17 -4.05 -1.06
CA ALA A 42 6.41 -5.47 -1.29
C ALA A 42 6.87 -5.73 -2.73
N GLY A 43 6.26 -5.09 -3.70
CA GLY A 43 6.67 -5.18 -5.10
C GLY A 43 8.09 -4.69 -5.32
N ALA A 44 8.48 -3.58 -4.69
CA ALA A 44 9.83 -3.06 -4.77
C ALA A 44 10.86 -4.01 -4.11
N LEU A 45 10.51 -4.59 -2.97
CA LEU A 45 11.37 -5.54 -2.26
C LEU A 45 11.57 -6.85 -3.04
N GLU A 46 10.60 -7.23 -3.85
CA GLU A 46 10.71 -8.38 -4.75
C GLU A 46 11.58 -8.10 -5.97
N GLY A 47 12.03 -6.89 -6.13
CA GLY A 47 12.90 -6.49 -7.22
C GLY A 47 12.19 -5.94 -8.45
N ASN A 48 10.91 -5.57 -8.33
CA ASN A 48 10.18 -4.97 -9.44
C ASN A 48 10.64 -3.52 -9.64
N PRO A 49 11.35 -3.20 -10.74
CA PRO A 49 11.90 -1.85 -10.94
C PRO A 49 10.84 -0.76 -11.10
N ALA A 50 9.65 -1.10 -11.59
CA ALA A 50 8.56 -0.14 -11.73
C ALA A 50 8.08 0.36 -10.37
N TYR A 51 7.93 -0.53 -9.40
CA TYR A 51 7.53 -0.16 -8.03
C TYR A 51 8.65 0.60 -7.31
N ALA A 52 9.88 0.19 -7.50
CA ALA A 52 11.03 0.87 -6.90
C ALA A 52 11.12 2.33 -7.39
N LYS A 53 10.95 2.53 -8.68
CA LYS A 53 10.95 3.85 -9.30
C LYS A 53 9.79 4.71 -8.76
N LEU A 54 8.60 4.13 -8.65
CA LEU A 54 7.42 4.81 -8.14
C LEU A 54 7.64 5.30 -6.70
N ILE A 55 8.23 4.48 -5.85
CA ILE A 55 8.53 4.83 -4.47
C ILE A 55 9.53 5.98 -4.41
N VAL A 56 10.57 5.93 -5.20
CA VAL A 56 11.56 7.02 -5.26
C VAL A 56 10.91 8.33 -5.70
N GLU A 57 10.05 8.30 -6.68
CA GLU A 57 9.32 9.49 -7.15
C GLU A 57 8.40 10.07 -6.07
N LEU A 58 7.74 9.21 -5.29
CA LEU A 58 6.88 9.64 -4.20
C LEU A 58 7.66 10.25 -3.04
N MET A 59 8.87 9.82 -2.83
CA MET A 59 9.73 10.32 -1.75
C MET A 59 10.37 11.66 -2.09
N GLY A 60 10.37 12.01 -3.33
CA GLY A 60 10.92 13.26 -3.62
C GLY A 60 11.53 13.73 -4.69
#